data_039b4cbb59e55ea07412b0e163974167
#
_entry.id   039b4cbb59e55ea07412b0e163974167
#
_cell.length_a   1.000
_cell.length_b   1.000
_cell.length_c   1.000
_cell.angle_alpha   90.00
_cell.angle_beta   90.00
_cell.angle_gamma   90.00
#
_symmetry.space_group_name_H-M   'P 1'
#
loop_
_entity.id
_entity.type
_entity.pdbx_description
1 polymer ?
#
loop_
_entity_poly.entity_id
_entity_poly.type
_entity_poly.pdbx_seq_one_letter_code
_entity_poly.pdbx_strand_id
1 'polypeptide(L)'
;LYTCLFKIIFAEKSHYIVNTKEIGTIIKQRRQSLKVKQLELSELAGVGINTLVAIERGEGNPKLETLLAILDTLGLQIDIRLKD
;
A
#
# COMPACT_ATOMS: atom_id res chain seq x y z
N LEU A 1 -9.99 11.98 7.30
CA LEU A 1 -10.18 11.38 7.26
C LEU A 1 -10.51 10.87 7.25
N TYR A 2 -10.10 10.71 7.22
CA TYR A 2 -10.27 9.88 7.20
C TYR A 2 -10.16 9.25 7.03
N THR A 3 -9.69 9.16 6.91
CA THR A 3 -9.42 8.36 6.73
C THR A 3 -9.31 7.93 6.84
N CYS A 4 -8.93 8.04 7.03
CA CYS A 4 -8.76 7.39 7.18
C CYS A 4 -9.16 6.94 7.62
N LEU A 5 -9.07 7.04 7.74
CA LEU A 5 -9.52 6.34 8.10
C LEU A 5 -9.74 5.64 8.27
N PHE A 6 -9.38 5.41 8.04
CA PHE A 6 -9.45 4.43 8.12
C PHE A 6 -8.83 3.91 8.39
N LYS A 7 -7.91 4.16 8.15
CA LYS A 7 -7.37 3.64 8.34
C LYS A 7 -7.30 3.36 9.03
N ILE A 8 -7.09 3.61 9.19
CA ILE A 8 -7.22 3.37 9.90
C ILE A 8 -7.85 2.93 10.51
N ILE A 9 -8.26 3.34 10.37
CA ILE A 9 -9.00 2.78 10.95
C ILE A 9 -8.85 1.63 11.60
N PHE A 10 -8.55 0.77 11.24
CA PHE A 10 -8.26 -0.32 11.95
C PHE A 10 -7.00 -0.21 12.58
N ALA A 11 -6.46 0.86 12.51
CA ALA A 11 -5.20 1.08 13.12
C ALA A 11 -5.21 0.92 14.60
N GLU A 12 -6.31 1.12 15.21
CA GLU A 12 -6.31 0.97 16.62
C GLU A 12 -6.17 -0.44 17.08
N LYS A 13 -6.17 -1.39 16.20
CA LYS A 13 -6.03 -2.70 16.63
C LYS A 13 -4.68 -3.16 16.61
N SER A 14 -3.74 -2.63 16.86
CA SER A 14 -2.43 -3.18 16.88
C SER A 14 -1.88 -3.36 15.50
N HIS A 15 -2.39 -2.62 14.60
CA HIS A 15 -1.97 -2.79 13.26
C HIS A 15 -0.79 -1.97 12.90
N TYR A 16 0.00 -1.63 13.89
CA TYR A 16 1.25 -0.99 13.64
C TYR A 16 2.31 -1.98 13.24
N ILE A 17 2.04 -3.26 13.41
CA ILE A 17 2.97 -4.26 12.96
C ILE A 17 2.47 -4.74 11.63
N VAL A 18 3.21 -4.40 10.59
CA VAL A 18 2.80 -4.79 9.26
C VAL A 18 3.86 -5.68 8.66
N ASN A 19 3.45 -6.51 7.76
CA ASN A 19 4.36 -7.34 6.99
C ASN A 19 4.06 -7.12 5.52
N THR A 20 4.86 -7.75 4.68
CA THR A 20 4.72 -7.54 3.24
C THR A 20 3.35 -7.94 2.73
N LYS A 21 2.76 -8.97 3.34
CA LYS A 21 1.47 -9.43 2.90
C LYS A 21 0.38 -8.43 3.22
N GLU A 22 0.43 -7.84 4.40
CA GLU A 22 -0.54 -6.82 4.79
C GLU A 22 -0.41 -5.57 3.95
N ILE A 23 0.83 -5.16 3.68
CA ILE A 23 1.05 -3.99 2.83
C ILE A 23 0.45 -4.24 1.45
N GLY A 24 0.70 -5.43 0.89
CA GLY A 24 0.15 -5.77 -0.42
C GLY A 24 -1.37 -5.76 -0.43
N THR A 25 -1.97 -6.28 0.64
CA THR A 25 -3.43 -6.31 0.75
C THR A 25 -4.00 -4.90 0.82
N ILE A 26 -3.38 -4.02 1.60
CA ILE A 26 -3.83 -2.64 1.73
C ILE A 26 -3.75 -1.93 0.37
N ILE A 27 -2.65 -2.12 -0.34
CA ILE A 27 -2.48 -1.51 -1.66
C ILE A 27 -3.57 -2.01 -2.61
N LYS A 28 -3.79 -3.31 -2.63
CA LYS A 28 -4.77 -3.90 -3.52
C LYS A 28 -6.18 -3.40 -3.20
N GLN A 29 -6.54 -3.38 -1.93
CA GLN A 29 -7.87 -2.94 -1.53
C GLN A 29 -8.09 -1.47 -1.86
N ARG A 30 -7.08 -0.63 -1.61
CA ARG A 30 -7.21 0.79 -1.93
C ARG A 30 -7.33 0.99 -3.43
N ARG A 31 -6.49 0.28 -4.21
CA ARG A 31 -6.56 0.35 -5.66
C ARG A 31 -7.96 -0.03 -6.15
N GLN A 32 -8.49 -1.13 -5.63
CA GLN A 32 -9.80 -1.61 -6.04
C GLN A 32 -10.90 -0.64 -5.63
N SER A 33 -10.77 -0.02 -4.47
CA SER A 33 -11.77 0.96 -4.03
C SER A 33 -11.81 2.17 -4.95
N LEU A 34 -10.69 2.49 -5.58
CA LEU A 34 -10.62 3.58 -6.53
C LEU A 34 -10.94 3.14 -7.95
N LYS A 35 -11.22 1.85 -8.13
CA LYS A 35 -11.57 1.27 -9.44
C LYS A 35 -10.46 1.44 -10.47
N VAL A 36 -9.24 1.31 -10.01
CA VAL A 36 -8.06 1.42 -10.85
C VAL A 36 -7.49 0.03 -11.10
N LYS A 37 -7.09 -0.25 -12.33
CA LYS A 37 -6.50 -1.53 -12.67
C LYS A 37 -5.02 -1.53 -12.37
N GLN A 38 -4.45 -2.74 -12.22
CA GLN A 38 -3.03 -2.85 -11.91
C GLN A 38 -2.15 -2.13 -12.93
N LEU A 39 -2.42 -2.32 -14.20
CA LEU A 39 -1.61 -1.67 -15.23
C LEU A 39 -1.69 -0.16 -15.11
N GLU A 40 -2.87 0.34 -14.88
CA GLU A 40 -3.11 1.76 -14.72
C GLU A 40 -2.32 2.33 -13.55
N LEU A 41 -2.39 1.65 -12.40
CA LEU A 41 -1.65 2.09 -11.23
C LEU A 41 -0.14 2.05 -11.48
N SER A 42 0.34 0.98 -12.11
CA SER A 42 1.76 0.86 -12.37
C SER A 42 2.26 2.03 -13.23
N GLU A 43 1.48 2.42 -14.22
CA GLU A 43 1.84 3.54 -15.08
C GLU A 43 1.81 4.86 -14.33
N LEU A 44 0.78 5.07 -13.53
CA LEU A 44 0.66 6.31 -12.76
C LEU A 44 1.78 6.46 -11.74
N ALA A 45 2.16 5.36 -11.11
CA ALA A 45 3.21 5.40 -10.10
C ALA A 45 4.61 5.32 -10.70
N GLY A 46 4.71 5.01 -11.99
CA GLY A 46 6.01 4.89 -12.63
C GLY A 46 6.76 3.64 -12.22
N VAL A 47 6.06 2.55 -11.93
CA VAL A 47 6.70 1.30 -11.54
C VAL A 47 6.31 0.20 -12.52
N GLY A 48 7.09 -0.87 -12.56
CA GLY A 48 6.78 -1.97 -13.46
C GLY A 48 5.56 -2.74 -13.02
N ILE A 49 4.79 -3.23 -13.99
CA ILE A 49 3.58 -3.97 -13.67
C ILE A 49 3.90 -5.24 -12.88
N ASN A 50 4.97 -5.95 -13.23
CA ASN A 50 5.32 -7.16 -12.51
C ASN A 50 5.72 -6.87 -11.07
N THR A 51 6.36 -5.74 -10.85
CA THR A 51 6.71 -5.30 -9.51
C THR A 51 5.46 -5.03 -8.69
N LEU A 52 4.49 -4.34 -9.26
CA LEU A 52 3.25 -4.05 -8.56
C LEU A 52 2.48 -5.34 -8.24
N VAL A 53 2.40 -6.26 -9.20
CA VAL A 53 1.72 -7.53 -8.97
C VAL A 53 2.37 -8.29 -7.82
N ALA A 54 3.70 -8.34 -7.79
CA ALA A 54 4.41 -9.02 -6.72
C ALA A 54 4.14 -8.36 -5.36
N ILE A 55 4.15 -7.04 -5.33
CA ILE A 55 3.88 -6.30 -4.09
C ILE A 55 2.49 -6.61 -3.58
N GLU A 56 1.50 -6.62 -4.45
CA GLU A 56 0.12 -6.89 -4.04
C GLU A 56 -0.04 -8.32 -3.52
N ARG A 57 0.80 -9.23 -3.98
CA ARG A 57 0.79 -10.60 -3.48
C ARG A 57 1.58 -10.75 -2.18
N GLY A 58 2.27 -9.73 -1.76
CA GLY A 58 3.13 -9.80 -0.59
C GLY A 58 4.43 -10.53 -0.87
N GLU A 59 4.85 -10.57 -2.12
CA GLU A 59 6.05 -11.26 -2.54
C GLU A 59 7.16 -10.28 -2.90
N GLY A 60 8.37 -10.82 -2.94
CA GLY A 60 9.50 -10.02 -3.36
C GLY A 60 9.99 -9.09 -2.28
N ASN A 61 10.86 -8.20 -2.69
CA ASN A 61 11.49 -7.26 -1.76
C ASN A 61 11.66 -5.93 -2.49
N PRO A 62 10.58 -5.17 -2.61
CA PRO A 62 10.63 -3.93 -3.38
C PRO A 62 11.48 -2.88 -2.68
N LYS A 63 12.06 -2.00 -3.47
CA LYS A 63 12.74 -0.86 -2.90
C LYS A 63 11.75 0.04 -2.19
N LEU A 64 12.20 0.66 -1.12
CA LEU A 64 11.35 1.58 -0.39
C LEU A 64 10.84 2.69 -1.31
N GLU A 65 11.69 3.20 -2.17
CA GLU A 65 11.31 4.25 -3.10
C GLU A 65 10.15 3.82 -4.00
N THR A 66 10.20 2.58 -4.49
CA THR A 66 9.12 2.03 -5.31
C THR A 66 7.82 1.95 -4.52
N LEU A 67 7.92 1.45 -3.30
CA LEU A 67 6.74 1.32 -2.44
C LEU A 67 6.13 2.69 -2.15
N LEU A 68 6.97 3.66 -1.83
CA LEU A 68 6.48 5.01 -1.54
C LEU A 68 5.79 5.64 -2.75
N ALA A 69 6.28 5.39 -3.95
CA ALA A 69 5.65 5.92 -5.16
C ALA A 69 4.24 5.36 -5.33
N ILE A 70 4.08 4.06 -5.07
CA ILE A 70 2.77 3.42 -5.18
C ILE A 70 1.82 3.98 -4.12
N LEU A 71 2.29 4.09 -2.88
CA LEU A 71 1.46 4.58 -1.80
C LEU A 71 1.03 6.02 -2.05
N ASP A 72 1.96 6.85 -2.50
CA ASP A 72 1.65 8.25 -2.78
C ASP A 72 0.58 8.37 -3.86
N THR A 73 0.69 7.56 -4.91
CA THR A 73 -0.29 7.57 -6.00
C THR A 73 -1.69 7.19 -5.49
N LEU A 74 -1.74 6.33 -4.49
CA LEU A 74 -3.02 5.88 -3.92
C LEU A 74 -3.53 6.76 -2.79
N GLY A 75 -2.78 7.78 -2.43
CA GLY A 75 -3.16 8.64 -1.30
C GLY A 75 -2.92 7.99 0.04
N LEU A 76 -2.00 7.05 0.12
CA LEU A 76 -1.63 6.39 1.36
C LEU A 76 -0.29 6.90 1.84
N GLN A 77 -0.02 6.73 3.12
CA GLN A 77 1.27 7.11 3.67
C GLN A 77 1.72 6.08 4.70
N ILE A 78 3.01 6.06 4.94
CA ILE A 78 3.58 5.22 5.97
C ILE A 78 3.74 6.05 7.23
N ASP A 79 3.35 5.45 8.36
CA ASP A 79 3.47 6.10 9.65
C ASP A 79 4.38 5.23 10.50
N ILE A 80 5.48 5.78 10.96
CA ILE A 80 6.46 5.04 11.75
C ILE A 80 6.36 5.50 13.18
N ARG A 81 6.13 4.54 14.07
CA ARG A 81 5.93 4.84 15.49
C ARG A 81 6.69 3.86 16.35
N LEU A 82 6.91 4.26 17.57
CA LEU A 82 7.48 3.35 18.55
C LEU A 82 6.42 2.33 18.92
N LYS A 83 6.86 1.11 19.13
CA LYS A 83 5.96 0.07 19.64
C LYS A 83 5.71 0.31 21.12
N ASP A 84 4.53 0.03 21.52
CA ASP A 84 4.16 0.12 22.95
C ASP A 84 4.64 -1.09 23.71
#